data_0e1861f9d21aed9bfff945b97322244f
#
_entry.id   0e1861f9d21aed9bfff945b97322244f
#
_cell.length_a   1.000
_cell.length_b   1.000
_cell.length_c   1.000
_cell.angle_alpha   90.00
_cell.angle_beta   90.00
_cell.angle_gamma   90.00
#
_symmetry.space_group_name_H-M   'P 1'
#
loop_
_entity.id
_entity.type
_entity.pdbx_description
1 polymer ?
#
loop_
_entity_poly.entity_id
_entity_poly.type
_entity_poly.pdbx_seq_one_letter_code
_entity_poly.pdbx_strand_id
1 'polypeptide(L)'
;MYVVIVDTTQIQPYIFGSNRLKENIGASYLVAQATTNWAESCLSTDMEKLYAGGGNFVALAESEGTAKAFVRNLSQKVLLEAPGLQLVMTYRKRREGEQKETLATAVTQTFAQLAQQKQARAHKEPLLGLSVTQMCQSTALPAIGYTKQVSNDPNSSYPASSAILAKLTANDPARIRLATDLPLPETFSYPRDFDDLGREKGEQSYIAIVHADGNGVGRKFIDLQKEYANNPDDAAYKQAIRDLSAKINEAGLSALKGALDLLLKKLVWDEEDKRHVIRHTNQKVTGDLLAKITLVDGKKEHEGYFLPFRPLVFGGDDVTFVCDGRLGISLAIEYLKQFETQTKKILGETFTACAGIAIVKSHYPFARAYGLAEELCGKAKKYRVQNGLDGSCLDWHFALTGLAGDISEIRRREYTTYQDHSKLTDENYKGEHLTLRPL
;
A
#
# COMPACT_ATOMS: atom_id res chain seq x y z
N MET A 1 -22.37 14.10 -23.24
CA MET A 1 -21.55 13.90 -22.03
C MET A 1 -20.67 12.68 -22.18
N TYR A 2 -19.43 12.71 -21.71
CA TYR A 2 -18.47 11.61 -21.74
C TYR A 2 -18.04 11.25 -20.31
N VAL A 3 -17.93 9.95 -20.01
CA VAL A 3 -17.32 9.46 -18.78
C VAL A 3 -15.84 9.20 -19.07
N VAL A 4 -14.95 9.73 -18.23
CA VAL A 4 -13.49 9.56 -18.32
C VAL A 4 -13.02 8.82 -17.10
N ILE A 5 -12.23 7.75 -17.28
CA ILE A 5 -11.65 6.96 -16.19
C ILE A 5 -10.14 6.88 -16.38
N VAL A 6 -9.43 7.15 -15.30
CA VAL A 6 -7.98 6.96 -15.16
C VAL A 6 -7.73 5.89 -14.13
N ASP A 7 -6.82 4.99 -14.42
CA ASP A 7 -6.36 3.98 -13.48
C ASP A 7 -4.85 3.78 -13.59
N THR A 8 -4.22 3.56 -12.48
CA THR A 8 -2.80 3.23 -12.40
C THR A 8 -2.59 1.72 -12.53
N THR A 9 -1.59 1.33 -13.31
CA THR A 9 -1.23 -0.08 -13.48
C THR A 9 0.22 -0.31 -13.06
N GLN A 10 0.54 -1.54 -12.70
CA GLN A 10 1.88 -1.91 -12.21
C GLN A 10 2.37 -1.03 -11.05
N ILE A 11 1.45 -0.69 -10.15
CA ILE A 11 1.72 0.17 -8.98
C ILE A 11 2.82 -0.46 -8.13
N GLN A 12 2.70 -1.74 -7.81
CA GLN A 12 3.60 -2.45 -6.92
C GLN A 12 5.05 -2.51 -7.45
N PRO A 13 5.32 -2.91 -8.70
CA PRO A 13 6.67 -2.83 -9.26
C PRO A 13 7.22 -1.41 -9.30
N TYR A 14 6.35 -0.41 -9.54
CA TYR A 14 6.78 0.99 -9.56
C TYR A 14 7.17 1.47 -8.16
N ILE A 15 6.37 1.16 -7.12
CA ILE A 15 6.64 1.61 -5.74
C ILE A 15 7.75 0.77 -5.12
N PHE A 16 7.64 -0.56 -5.16
CA PHE A 16 8.44 -1.48 -4.36
C PHE A 16 9.61 -2.12 -5.13
N GLY A 17 9.82 -1.76 -6.38
CA GLY A 17 10.92 -2.27 -7.21
C GLY A 17 12.33 -1.84 -6.77
N SER A 18 12.45 -1.01 -5.73
CA SER A 18 13.72 -0.58 -5.14
C SER A 18 13.90 -1.09 -3.72
N ASN A 19 15.15 -1.35 -3.36
CA ASN A 19 15.55 -1.72 -1.98
C ASN A 19 15.84 -0.50 -1.10
N ARG A 20 15.51 0.72 -1.56
CA ARG A 20 15.78 1.97 -0.85
C ARG A 20 14.46 2.61 -0.41
N LEU A 21 14.28 2.76 0.90
CA LEU A 21 13.05 3.31 1.48
C LEU A 21 12.70 4.68 0.90
N LYS A 22 13.69 5.58 0.71
CA LYS A 22 13.48 6.90 0.13
C LYS A 22 12.86 6.85 -1.28
N GLU A 23 13.29 5.88 -2.11
CA GLU A 23 12.74 5.70 -3.46
C GLU A 23 11.30 5.16 -3.42
N ASN A 24 10.99 4.27 -2.49
CA ASN A 24 9.64 3.73 -2.31
C ASN A 24 8.66 4.80 -1.79
N ILE A 25 9.11 5.66 -0.87
CA ILE A 25 8.34 6.79 -0.35
C ILE A 25 7.94 7.74 -1.48
N GLY A 26 8.92 8.19 -2.28
CA GLY A 26 8.64 9.09 -3.39
C GLY A 26 7.78 8.44 -4.47
N ALA A 27 8.00 7.16 -4.76
CA ALA A 27 7.19 6.41 -5.73
C ALA A 27 5.72 6.34 -5.31
N SER A 28 5.44 6.03 -4.04
CA SER A 28 4.08 6.01 -3.50
C SER A 28 3.39 7.37 -3.61
N TYR A 29 4.12 8.44 -3.31
CA TYR A 29 3.61 9.80 -3.46
C TYR A 29 3.25 10.11 -4.93
N LEU A 30 4.13 9.81 -5.88
CA LEU A 30 3.91 10.04 -7.30
C LEU A 30 2.67 9.27 -7.83
N VAL A 31 2.50 8.01 -7.41
CA VAL A 31 1.30 7.21 -7.74
C VAL A 31 0.04 7.89 -7.23
N ALA A 32 0.04 8.34 -5.98
CA ALA A 32 -1.11 9.04 -5.42
C ALA A 32 -1.41 10.36 -6.16
N GLN A 33 -0.37 11.15 -6.49
CA GLN A 33 -0.55 12.40 -7.23
C GLN A 33 -1.18 12.19 -8.62
N ALA A 34 -0.84 11.11 -9.30
CA ALA A 34 -1.34 10.82 -10.65
C ALA A 34 -2.88 10.65 -10.71
N THR A 35 -3.47 10.11 -9.64
CA THR A 35 -4.93 9.88 -9.54
C THR A 35 -5.65 10.85 -8.59
N THR A 36 -4.95 11.88 -8.09
CA THR A 36 -5.53 12.92 -7.26
C THR A 36 -5.20 14.31 -7.84
N ASN A 37 -4.25 15.02 -7.23
CA ASN A 37 -3.97 16.42 -7.53
C ASN A 37 -3.58 16.69 -9.00
N TRP A 38 -2.82 15.78 -9.63
CA TRP A 38 -2.46 15.97 -11.04
C TRP A 38 -3.66 15.79 -11.97
N ALA A 39 -4.48 14.76 -11.72
CA ALA A 39 -5.70 14.57 -12.48
C ALA A 39 -6.64 15.77 -12.29
N GLU A 40 -6.82 16.26 -11.05
CA GLU A 40 -7.63 17.45 -10.76
C GLU A 40 -7.08 18.70 -11.46
N SER A 41 -5.76 18.91 -11.46
CA SER A 41 -5.13 20.06 -12.13
C SER A 41 -5.25 20.04 -13.67
N CYS A 42 -5.58 18.89 -14.25
CA CYS A 42 -5.82 18.73 -15.68
C CYS A 42 -7.28 18.90 -16.09
N LEU A 43 -8.21 19.06 -15.12
CA LEU A 43 -9.61 19.33 -15.41
C LEU A 43 -9.76 20.74 -16.02
N SER A 44 -10.59 20.85 -17.06
CA SER A 44 -11.07 22.14 -17.57
C SER A 44 -12.42 22.52 -16.94
N THR A 45 -12.88 23.72 -17.21
CA THR A 45 -14.20 24.23 -16.76
C THR A 45 -15.37 23.38 -17.23
N ASP A 46 -15.21 22.68 -18.35
CA ASP A 46 -16.21 21.77 -18.96
C ASP A 46 -16.09 20.32 -18.44
N MET A 47 -15.39 20.13 -17.33
CA MET A 47 -15.22 18.83 -16.68
C MET A 47 -15.61 18.87 -15.21
N GLU A 48 -16.17 17.77 -14.74
CA GLU A 48 -16.57 17.58 -13.35
C GLU A 48 -15.93 16.31 -12.79
N LYS A 49 -15.21 16.44 -11.67
CA LYS A 49 -14.73 15.26 -10.92
C LYS A 49 -15.93 14.52 -10.34
N LEU A 50 -16.02 13.22 -10.63
CA LEU A 50 -17.00 12.37 -9.99
C LEU A 50 -16.44 11.83 -8.67
N TYR A 51 -15.32 11.12 -8.69
CA TYR A 51 -14.58 10.73 -7.48
C TYR A 51 -13.11 10.37 -7.80
N ALA A 52 -12.31 10.29 -6.74
CA ALA A 52 -10.94 9.77 -6.78
C ALA A 52 -10.76 8.82 -5.59
N GLY A 53 -10.26 7.60 -5.81
CA GLY A 53 -10.04 6.61 -4.75
C GLY A 53 -9.66 5.25 -5.32
N GLY A 54 -8.97 4.42 -4.51
CA GLY A 54 -8.55 3.09 -4.90
C GLY A 54 -7.63 3.06 -6.14
N GLY A 55 -6.81 4.09 -6.35
CA GLY A 55 -5.95 4.21 -7.53
C GLY A 55 -6.67 4.65 -8.80
N ASN A 56 -7.97 4.97 -8.73
CA ASN A 56 -8.79 5.42 -9.84
C ASN A 56 -9.13 6.90 -9.72
N PHE A 57 -9.30 7.56 -10.88
CA PHE A 57 -9.90 8.88 -10.98
C PHE A 57 -11.01 8.84 -12.04
N VAL A 58 -12.20 9.31 -11.69
CA VAL A 58 -13.36 9.32 -12.57
C VAL A 58 -13.88 10.74 -12.71
N ALA A 59 -14.08 11.18 -13.95
CA ALA A 59 -14.61 12.49 -14.29
C ALA A 59 -15.62 12.43 -15.43
N LEU A 60 -16.40 13.50 -15.55
CA LEU A 60 -17.33 13.73 -16.62
C LEU A 60 -16.82 14.88 -17.49
N ALA A 61 -16.93 14.75 -18.81
CA ALA A 61 -16.58 15.77 -19.78
C ALA A 61 -17.79 16.07 -20.68
N GLU A 62 -18.00 17.33 -21.05
CA GLU A 62 -19.12 17.71 -21.90
C GLU A 62 -18.92 17.26 -23.34
N SER A 63 -17.68 17.26 -23.85
CA SER A 63 -17.33 16.93 -25.21
C SER A 63 -16.21 15.86 -25.31
N GLU A 64 -16.12 15.21 -26.48
CA GLU A 64 -15.00 14.31 -26.78
C GLU A 64 -13.66 15.07 -26.83
N GLY A 65 -13.68 16.30 -27.35
CA GLY A 65 -12.50 17.15 -27.41
C GLY A 65 -11.93 17.43 -26.04
N THR A 66 -12.80 17.76 -25.08
CA THR A 66 -12.45 17.98 -23.67
C THR A 66 -11.88 16.70 -23.04
N ALA A 67 -12.53 15.55 -23.24
CA ALA A 67 -12.04 14.27 -22.74
C ALA A 67 -10.64 13.90 -23.30
N LYS A 68 -10.44 14.08 -24.61
CA LYS A 68 -9.13 13.86 -25.28
C LYS A 68 -8.04 14.81 -24.75
N ALA A 69 -8.37 16.08 -24.56
CA ALA A 69 -7.43 17.07 -24.03
C ALA A 69 -6.99 16.71 -22.61
N PHE A 70 -7.92 16.32 -21.75
CA PHE A 70 -7.61 15.83 -20.39
C PHE A 70 -6.67 14.64 -20.42
N VAL A 71 -7.01 13.59 -21.18
CA VAL A 71 -6.17 12.38 -21.30
C VAL A 71 -4.76 12.74 -21.78
N ARG A 72 -4.64 13.59 -22.80
CA ARG A 72 -3.33 14.04 -23.30
C ARG A 72 -2.54 14.80 -22.25
N ASN A 73 -3.17 15.79 -21.58
CA ASN A 73 -2.50 16.64 -20.61
C ASN A 73 -2.01 15.82 -19.39
N LEU A 74 -2.86 14.93 -18.86
CA LEU A 74 -2.47 14.06 -17.76
C LEU A 74 -1.38 13.05 -18.18
N SER A 75 -1.48 12.45 -19.38
CA SER A 75 -0.44 11.58 -19.91
C SER A 75 0.91 12.29 -20.01
N GLN A 76 0.92 13.48 -20.54
CA GLN A 76 2.13 14.31 -20.67
C GLN A 76 2.72 14.63 -19.29
N LYS A 77 1.88 15.06 -18.36
CA LYS A 77 2.31 15.38 -16.99
C LYS A 77 2.93 14.18 -16.29
N VAL A 78 2.28 13.02 -16.34
CA VAL A 78 2.81 11.78 -15.71
C VAL A 78 4.09 11.31 -16.40
N LEU A 79 4.20 11.42 -17.72
CA LEU A 79 5.43 11.07 -18.44
C LEU A 79 6.64 11.91 -18.01
N LEU A 80 6.42 13.19 -17.72
CA LEU A 80 7.47 14.13 -17.31
C LEU A 80 7.79 14.03 -15.81
N GLU A 81 6.75 13.99 -14.96
CA GLU A 81 6.90 14.09 -13.50
C GLU A 81 7.09 12.73 -12.81
N ALA A 82 6.58 11.66 -13.41
CA ALA A 82 6.68 10.29 -12.86
C ALA A 82 7.12 9.28 -13.94
N PRO A 83 8.33 9.42 -14.51
CA PRO A 83 8.83 8.49 -15.52
C PRO A 83 8.73 7.04 -15.05
N GLY A 84 8.21 6.15 -15.92
CA GLY A 84 8.00 4.75 -15.62
C GLY A 84 6.66 4.41 -14.97
N LEU A 85 5.92 5.38 -14.42
CA LEU A 85 4.55 5.14 -13.95
C LEU A 85 3.62 4.92 -15.15
N GLN A 86 2.79 3.88 -15.06
CA GLN A 86 1.89 3.51 -16.13
C GLN A 86 0.44 3.83 -15.77
N LEU A 87 -0.22 4.61 -16.64
CA LEU A 87 -1.65 4.87 -16.58
C LEU A 87 -2.36 4.15 -17.71
N VAL A 88 -3.57 3.68 -17.45
CA VAL A 88 -4.56 3.31 -18.46
C VAL A 88 -5.74 4.27 -18.32
N MET A 89 -6.07 4.95 -19.40
CA MET A 89 -7.13 5.94 -19.43
C MET A 89 -8.08 5.64 -20.57
N THR A 90 -9.36 5.76 -20.29
CA THR A 90 -10.40 5.59 -21.31
C THR A 90 -11.46 6.66 -21.14
N TYR A 91 -12.15 6.96 -22.23
CA TYR A 91 -13.35 7.77 -22.21
C TYR A 91 -14.41 7.15 -23.11
N ARG A 92 -15.68 7.32 -22.74
CA ARG A 92 -16.82 6.76 -23.44
C ARG A 92 -17.97 7.77 -23.45
N LYS A 93 -18.60 7.93 -24.64
CA LYS A 93 -19.82 8.73 -24.77
C LYS A 93 -20.98 8.03 -24.07
N ARG A 94 -21.70 8.72 -23.19
CA ARG A 94 -22.98 8.30 -22.64
C ARG A 94 -24.02 8.25 -23.76
N ARG A 95 -24.83 7.20 -23.84
CA ARG A 95 -25.91 7.09 -24.81
C ARG A 95 -27.05 8.04 -24.44
N GLU A 96 -27.60 8.70 -25.45
CA GLU A 96 -28.68 9.65 -25.36
C GLU A 96 -29.80 9.25 -26.34
N GLY A 97 -30.98 9.86 -26.27
CA GLY A 97 -32.13 9.56 -27.12
C GLY A 97 -32.99 8.40 -26.61
N GLU A 98 -33.55 7.61 -27.50
CA GLU A 98 -34.47 6.50 -27.16
C GLU A 98 -33.80 5.41 -26.27
N GLN A 99 -32.48 5.25 -26.37
CA GLN A 99 -31.69 4.32 -25.59
C GLN A 99 -30.86 5.03 -24.52
N LYS A 100 -31.41 6.10 -23.90
CA LYS A 100 -30.74 6.84 -22.86
C LYS A 100 -30.34 5.92 -21.71
N GLU A 101 -29.03 5.87 -21.43
CA GLU A 101 -28.48 5.15 -20.27
C GLU A 101 -28.35 6.07 -19.04
N THR A 102 -28.46 5.50 -17.85
CA THR A 102 -28.18 6.23 -16.59
C THR A 102 -26.68 6.51 -16.46
N LEU A 103 -26.31 7.47 -15.61
CA LEU A 103 -24.91 7.75 -15.36
C LEU A 103 -24.17 6.55 -14.73
N ALA A 104 -24.84 5.81 -13.81
CA ALA A 104 -24.30 4.61 -13.20
C ALA A 104 -23.96 3.54 -14.25
N THR A 105 -24.86 3.30 -15.22
CA THR A 105 -24.64 2.37 -16.32
C THR A 105 -23.48 2.82 -17.21
N ALA A 106 -23.40 4.13 -17.52
CA ALA A 106 -22.32 4.70 -18.33
C ALA A 106 -20.95 4.50 -17.64
N VAL A 107 -20.86 4.72 -16.33
CA VAL A 107 -19.65 4.49 -15.54
C VAL A 107 -19.27 3.02 -15.55
N THR A 108 -20.22 2.11 -15.29
CA THR A 108 -19.97 0.65 -15.30
C THR A 108 -19.42 0.17 -16.66
N GLN A 109 -20.01 0.62 -17.76
CA GLN A 109 -19.56 0.23 -19.10
C GLN A 109 -18.20 0.83 -19.45
N THR A 110 -17.90 2.03 -18.93
CA THR A 110 -16.57 2.64 -19.10
C THR A 110 -15.50 1.88 -18.32
N PHE A 111 -15.80 1.37 -17.11
CA PHE A 111 -14.88 0.46 -16.39
C PHE A 111 -14.68 -0.87 -17.14
N ALA A 112 -15.72 -1.44 -17.72
CA ALA A 112 -15.58 -2.65 -18.56
C ALA A 112 -14.68 -2.39 -19.78
N GLN A 113 -14.81 -1.24 -20.44
CA GLN A 113 -13.92 -0.83 -21.53
C GLN A 113 -12.47 -0.65 -21.04
N LEU A 114 -12.27 -0.03 -19.87
CA LEU A 114 -10.94 0.11 -19.26
C LEU A 114 -10.29 -1.25 -19.00
N ALA A 115 -11.06 -2.21 -18.46
CA ALA A 115 -10.57 -3.56 -18.20
C ALA A 115 -10.11 -4.26 -19.47
N GLN A 116 -10.87 -4.15 -20.56
CA GLN A 116 -10.47 -4.67 -21.87
C GLN A 116 -9.17 -4.02 -22.39
N GLN A 117 -9.05 -2.70 -22.26
CA GLN A 117 -7.83 -1.98 -22.64
C GLN A 117 -6.61 -2.41 -21.84
N LYS A 118 -6.77 -2.67 -20.51
CA LYS A 118 -5.71 -3.21 -19.68
C LYS A 118 -5.21 -4.57 -20.17
N GLN A 119 -6.13 -5.46 -20.54
CA GLN A 119 -5.80 -6.80 -21.05
C GLN A 119 -5.14 -6.75 -22.44
N ALA A 120 -5.62 -5.85 -23.31
CA ALA A 120 -5.09 -5.68 -24.67
C ALA A 120 -3.75 -4.93 -24.74
N ARG A 121 -3.32 -4.32 -23.65
CA ARG A 121 -2.10 -3.52 -23.61
C ARG A 121 -0.87 -4.42 -23.72
N ALA A 122 -0.09 -4.25 -24.78
CA ALA A 122 1.22 -4.91 -24.89
C ALA A 122 2.13 -4.45 -23.73
N HIS A 123 2.80 -5.40 -23.11
CA HIS A 123 3.86 -5.08 -22.15
C HIS A 123 4.94 -4.30 -22.89
N LYS A 124 5.22 -3.07 -22.43
CA LYS A 124 6.36 -2.31 -22.92
C LYS A 124 7.58 -2.83 -22.19
N GLU A 125 8.47 -3.48 -22.90
CA GLU A 125 9.79 -3.78 -22.39
C GLU A 125 10.56 -2.48 -22.22
N PRO A 126 11.27 -2.29 -21.09
CA PRO A 126 12.12 -1.13 -20.91
C PRO A 126 13.25 -1.16 -21.94
N LEU A 127 13.58 0.00 -22.50
CA LEU A 127 14.74 0.13 -23.37
C LEU A 127 15.99 -0.25 -22.58
N LEU A 128 16.66 -1.30 -23.03
CA LEU A 128 17.96 -1.68 -22.48
C LEU A 128 18.99 -0.59 -22.80
N GLY A 129 19.88 -0.32 -21.84
CA GLY A 129 20.97 0.61 -22.05
C GLY A 129 21.95 0.10 -23.12
N LEU A 130 22.55 1.02 -23.82
CA LEU A 130 23.72 0.70 -24.68
C LEU A 130 24.92 0.37 -23.78
N SER A 131 25.83 -0.45 -24.25
CA SER A 131 27.05 -0.84 -23.51
C SER A 131 27.92 0.33 -23.05
N VAL A 132 27.78 1.51 -23.69
CA VAL A 132 28.47 2.77 -23.34
C VAL A 132 27.72 3.61 -22.31
N THR A 133 26.48 3.21 -21.91
CA THR A 133 25.68 3.94 -20.91
C THR A 133 25.86 3.32 -19.53
N GLN A 134 26.07 4.17 -18.53
CA GLN A 134 26.06 3.72 -17.15
C GLN A 134 24.64 3.30 -16.74
N MET A 135 24.55 2.19 -16.01
CA MET A 135 23.26 1.67 -15.54
C MET A 135 22.88 2.28 -14.19
N CYS A 136 21.60 2.57 -14.02
CA CYS A 136 21.01 2.95 -12.74
C CYS A 136 21.17 1.82 -11.73
N GLN A 137 21.64 2.15 -10.54
CA GLN A 137 21.92 1.15 -9.50
C GLN A 137 20.64 0.48 -8.96
N SER A 138 19.49 1.17 -9.00
CA SER A 138 18.23 0.65 -8.45
C SER A 138 17.35 -0.07 -9.49
N THR A 139 17.39 0.34 -10.77
CA THR A 139 16.45 -0.15 -11.79
C THR A 139 17.10 -0.89 -12.93
N ALA A 140 18.44 -0.88 -13.03
CA ALA A 140 19.21 -1.36 -14.18
C ALA A 140 18.84 -0.67 -15.53
N LEU A 141 18.04 0.39 -15.52
CA LEU A 141 17.79 1.24 -16.70
C LEU A 141 18.96 2.19 -16.93
N PRO A 142 19.09 2.80 -18.12
CA PRO A 142 20.10 3.82 -18.37
C PRO A 142 20.04 4.94 -17.34
N ALA A 143 21.19 5.27 -16.74
CA ALA A 143 21.31 6.41 -15.85
C ALA A 143 21.38 7.70 -16.67
N ILE A 144 20.66 8.74 -16.22
CA ILE A 144 20.68 10.08 -16.80
C ILE A 144 21.39 11.11 -15.91
N GLY A 145 21.73 10.72 -14.68
CA GLY A 145 22.39 11.57 -13.70
C GLY A 145 22.77 10.81 -12.44
N TYR A 146 23.10 11.57 -11.41
CA TYR A 146 23.46 11.06 -10.09
C TYR A 146 22.49 11.57 -9.03
N THR A 147 22.21 10.75 -8.01
CA THR A 147 21.28 11.09 -6.92
C THR A 147 21.66 12.33 -6.12
N LYS A 148 22.96 12.70 -6.07
CA LYS A 148 23.43 13.95 -5.45
C LYS A 148 22.81 15.22 -6.06
N GLN A 149 22.24 15.15 -7.26
CA GLN A 149 21.57 16.28 -7.92
C GLN A 149 20.24 16.64 -7.27
N VAL A 150 19.60 15.67 -6.60
CA VAL A 150 18.26 15.79 -6.01
C VAL A 150 18.20 15.40 -4.52
N SER A 151 19.31 14.91 -3.97
CA SER A 151 19.41 14.49 -2.56
C SER A 151 20.65 15.12 -1.93
N ASN A 152 20.48 15.74 -0.78
CA ASN A 152 21.55 16.36 -0.01
C ASN A 152 22.37 15.35 0.82
N ASP A 153 22.24 14.04 0.57
CA ASP A 153 23.00 13.01 1.27
C ASP A 153 24.36 12.81 0.55
N PRO A 154 25.47 13.38 1.11
CA PRO A 154 26.77 13.31 0.46
C PRO A 154 27.35 11.90 0.36
N ASN A 155 26.83 10.96 1.19
CA ASN A 155 27.32 9.59 1.28
C ASN A 155 26.56 8.61 0.35
N SER A 156 25.52 9.05 -0.34
CA SER A 156 24.67 8.21 -1.18
C SER A 156 24.58 8.68 -2.64
N SER A 157 25.73 9.06 -3.24
CA SER A 157 25.75 9.41 -4.66
C SER A 157 25.92 8.15 -5.54
N TYR A 158 24.88 7.82 -6.30
CA TYR A 158 24.89 6.69 -7.26
C TYR A 158 24.21 7.06 -8.58
N PRO A 159 24.54 6.33 -9.67
CA PRO A 159 23.90 6.55 -10.96
C PRO A 159 22.41 6.26 -10.91
N ALA A 160 21.60 7.16 -11.45
CA ALA A 160 20.14 7.10 -11.35
C ALA A 160 19.44 7.34 -12.68
N SER A 161 18.41 6.55 -12.97
CA SER A 161 17.49 6.77 -14.08
C SER A 161 16.55 7.95 -13.80
N SER A 162 15.85 8.44 -14.82
CA SER A 162 14.84 9.50 -14.67
C SER A 162 13.78 9.14 -13.62
N ALA A 163 13.34 7.87 -13.60
CA ALA A 163 12.38 7.39 -12.62
C ALA A 163 12.89 7.52 -11.18
N ILE A 164 14.15 7.17 -10.92
CA ILE A 164 14.73 7.26 -9.58
C ILE A 164 14.95 8.72 -9.17
N LEU A 165 15.41 9.58 -10.06
CA LEU A 165 15.54 11.01 -9.76
C LEU A 165 14.19 11.63 -9.41
N ALA A 166 13.13 11.34 -10.18
CA ALA A 166 11.78 11.81 -9.90
C ALA A 166 11.27 11.31 -8.54
N LYS A 167 11.46 10.03 -8.22
CA LYS A 167 11.09 9.45 -6.91
C LYS A 167 11.83 10.14 -5.75
N LEU A 168 13.11 10.41 -5.89
CA LEU A 168 13.88 11.10 -4.85
C LEU A 168 13.48 12.58 -4.71
N THR A 169 13.20 13.28 -5.80
CA THR A 169 12.66 14.65 -5.77
C THR A 169 11.31 14.70 -5.04
N ALA A 170 10.51 13.65 -5.17
CA ALA A 170 9.19 13.55 -4.53
C ALA A 170 9.23 13.28 -3.00
N ASN A 171 10.42 13.06 -2.40
CA ASN A 171 10.54 12.72 -0.98
C ASN A 171 10.06 13.82 -0.04
N ASP A 172 10.44 15.07 -0.28
CA ASP A 172 10.03 16.17 0.59
C ASP A 172 8.51 16.45 0.52
N PRO A 173 7.88 16.52 -0.66
CA PRO A 173 6.43 16.57 -0.74
C PRO A 173 5.74 15.36 -0.08
N ALA A 174 6.27 14.15 -0.23
CA ALA A 174 5.74 12.96 0.43
C ALA A 174 5.80 13.05 1.95
N ARG A 175 6.88 13.62 2.50
CA ARG A 175 7.04 13.85 3.93
C ARG A 175 6.03 14.86 4.47
N ILE A 176 5.85 15.97 3.76
CA ILE A 176 4.86 17.00 4.12
C ILE A 176 3.46 16.40 4.14
N ARG A 177 3.09 15.65 3.09
CA ARG A 177 1.79 14.96 3.04
C ARG A 177 1.61 14.02 4.22
N LEU A 178 2.59 13.16 4.52
CA LEU A 178 2.47 12.21 5.63
C LEU A 178 2.35 12.94 6.98
N ALA A 179 3.10 14.01 7.20
CA ALA A 179 3.01 14.82 8.42
C ALA A 179 1.65 15.53 8.56
N THR A 180 0.99 15.85 7.42
CA THR A 180 -0.36 16.42 7.41
C THR A 180 -1.42 15.37 7.71
N ASP A 181 -1.34 14.20 7.05
CA ASP A 181 -2.33 13.14 7.17
C ASP A 181 -2.21 12.38 8.50
N LEU A 182 -0.99 12.18 9.00
CA LEU A 182 -0.64 11.45 10.22
C LEU A 182 0.41 12.25 11.02
N PRO A 183 0.00 13.32 11.71
CA PRO A 183 0.92 14.16 12.47
C PRO A 183 1.54 13.40 13.65
N LEU A 184 2.82 13.65 13.92
CA LEU A 184 3.54 13.16 15.07
C LEU A 184 3.82 14.33 16.06
N PRO A 185 4.00 14.04 17.37
CA PRO A 185 4.59 14.99 18.30
C PRO A 185 5.98 15.44 17.80
N GLU A 186 6.38 16.68 18.09
CA GLU A 186 7.63 17.30 17.60
C GLU A 186 8.89 16.50 17.96
N THR A 187 8.84 15.72 19.03
CA THR A 187 9.94 14.86 19.47
C THR A 187 10.22 13.69 18.52
N PHE A 188 9.26 13.35 17.64
CA PHE A 188 9.34 12.16 16.80
C PHE A 188 9.28 12.49 15.32
N SER A 189 9.94 11.64 14.52
CA SER A 189 9.95 11.71 13.06
C SER A 189 9.70 10.32 12.46
N TYR A 190 9.22 10.31 11.21
CA TYR A 190 9.13 9.07 10.46
C TYR A 190 10.49 8.66 9.88
N PRO A 191 10.83 7.34 9.90
CA PRO A 191 12.06 6.82 9.32
C PRO A 191 12.20 7.19 7.83
N ARG A 192 13.45 7.41 7.42
CA ARG A 192 13.83 7.68 6.04
C ARG A 192 14.63 6.56 5.42
N ASP A 193 15.18 5.68 6.26
CA ASP A 193 15.91 4.50 5.87
C ASP A 193 15.43 3.29 6.67
N PHE A 194 15.69 2.07 6.17
CA PHE A 194 15.34 0.85 6.92
C PHE A 194 16.16 0.71 8.22
N ASP A 195 17.36 1.28 8.25
CA ASP A 195 18.20 1.31 9.46
C ASP A 195 17.64 2.23 10.56
N ASP A 196 16.70 3.11 10.26
CA ASP A 196 16.04 3.99 11.22
C ASP A 196 14.87 3.29 11.96
N LEU A 197 14.57 2.03 11.65
CA LEU A 197 13.42 1.28 12.17
C LEU A 197 13.70 0.54 13.51
N GLY A 198 14.54 1.08 14.39
CA GLY A 198 14.73 0.51 15.73
C GLY A 198 15.86 -0.52 15.81
N ARG A 199 16.89 -0.37 15.01
CA ARG A 199 18.08 -1.21 15.03
C ARG A 199 18.97 -0.92 16.22
N GLU A 200 19.27 -1.95 17.02
CA GLU A 200 20.31 -1.90 18.05
C GLU A 200 21.66 -2.40 17.50
N LYS A 201 22.75 -1.75 17.96
CA LYS A 201 24.10 -2.10 17.53
C LYS A 201 24.45 -3.51 18.02
N GLY A 202 24.73 -4.43 17.09
CA GLY A 202 25.09 -5.83 17.41
C GLY A 202 23.93 -6.82 17.32
N GLU A 203 22.68 -6.37 17.19
CA GLU A 203 21.52 -7.23 16.99
C GLU A 203 21.22 -7.51 15.52
N GLN A 204 20.59 -8.65 15.26
CA GLN A 204 20.03 -8.92 13.93
C GLN A 204 18.79 -8.05 13.72
N SER A 205 18.89 -7.13 12.77
CA SER A 205 17.79 -6.22 12.45
C SER A 205 16.76 -6.91 11.56
N TYR A 206 15.53 -7.02 12.04
CA TYR A 206 14.37 -7.47 11.29
C TYR A 206 13.39 -6.31 11.10
N ILE A 207 12.82 -6.24 9.92
CA ILE A 207 11.69 -5.34 9.61
C ILE A 207 10.48 -6.18 9.27
N ALA A 208 9.30 -5.65 9.53
CA ALA A 208 8.04 -6.22 9.07
C ALA A 208 7.44 -5.34 7.98
N ILE A 209 7.11 -5.94 6.87
CA ILE A 209 6.28 -5.35 5.83
C ILE A 209 4.86 -5.87 6.04
N VAL A 210 3.94 -4.95 6.31
CA VAL A 210 2.52 -5.25 6.50
C VAL A 210 1.75 -4.70 5.30
N HIS A 211 1.02 -5.57 4.64
CA HIS A 211 0.05 -5.22 3.62
C HIS A 211 -1.33 -5.66 4.09
N ALA A 212 -2.29 -4.75 4.12
CA ALA A 212 -3.67 -5.06 4.48
C ALA A 212 -4.63 -4.46 3.45
N ASP A 213 -5.68 -5.19 3.12
CA ASP A 213 -6.64 -4.85 2.08
C ASP A 213 -8.07 -5.20 2.54
N GLY A 214 -8.99 -4.24 2.33
CA GLY A 214 -10.38 -4.32 2.75
C GLY A 214 -11.17 -5.39 2.01
N ASN A 215 -12.02 -6.11 2.74
CA ASN A 215 -12.86 -7.15 2.17
C ASN A 215 -14.18 -6.56 1.65
N GLY A 216 -14.44 -6.72 0.35
CA GLY A 216 -15.73 -6.39 -0.24
C GLY A 216 -15.97 -4.92 -0.53
N VAL A 217 -14.98 -4.04 -0.33
CA VAL A 217 -15.12 -2.59 -0.60
C VAL A 217 -15.43 -2.34 -2.08
N GLY A 218 -14.72 -2.97 -3.00
CA GLY A 218 -15.02 -2.86 -4.43
C GLY A 218 -16.44 -3.34 -4.80
N ARG A 219 -16.99 -4.33 -4.07
CA ARG A 219 -18.37 -4.79 -4.26
C ARG A 219 -19.38 -3.70 -3.93
N LYS A 220 -19.12 -2.86 -2.92
CA LYS A 220 -20.02 -1.73 -2.56
C LYS A 220 -20.14 -0.71 -3.70
N PHE A 221 -19.06 -0.41 -4.40
CA PHE A 221 -19.14 0.43 -5.59
C PHE A 221 -19.98 -0.22 -6.69
N ILE A 222 -19.82 -1.54 -6.90
CA ILE A 222 -20.62 -2.29 -7.88
C ILE A 222 -22.09 -2.32 -7.48
N ASP A 223 -22.41 -2.54 -6.21
CA ASP A 223 -23.78 -2.60 -5.72
C ASP A 223 -24.45 -1.23 -5.77
N LEU A 224 -23.73 -0.15 -5.46
CA LEU A 224 -24.21 1.21 -5.67
C LEU A 224 -24.50 1.49 -7.16
N GLN A 225 -23.63 1.05 -8.07
CA GLN A 225 -23.89 1.17 -9.51
C GLN A 225 -25.14 0.41 -9.94
N LYS A 226 -25.42 -0.78 -9.40
CA LYS A 226 -26.62 -1.56 -9.68
C LYS A 226 -27.89 -0.88 -9.15
N GLU A 227 -27.82 -0.32 -7.94
CA GLU A 227 -28.93 0.42 -7.32
C GLU A 227 -29.37 1.59 -8.21
N TYR A 228 -28.41 2.32 -8.78
CA TYR A 228 -28.69 3.44 -9.67
C TYR A 228 -28.75 3.07 -11.16
N ALA A 229 -28.67 1.78 -11.52
CA ALA A 229 -28.66 1.35 -12.93
C ALA A 229 -29.94 1.78 -13.69
N ASN A 230 -31.08 1.80 -13.01
CA ASN A 230 -32.37 2.20 -13.57
C ASN A 230 -32.88 3.54 -13.01
N ASN A 231 -32.11 4.21 -12.17
CA ASN A 231 -32.48 5.49 -11.59
C ASN A 231 -32.02 6.63 -12.49
N PRO A 232 -32.91 7.47 -13.05
CA PRO A 232 -32.53 8.58 -13.91
C PRO A 232 -31.93 9.78 -13.17
N ASP A 233 -31.91 9.78 -11.83
CA ASP A 233 -31.37 10.85 -11.00
C ASP A 233 -29.84 10.79 -10.95
N ASP A 234 -29.21 11.43 -11.92
CA ASP A 234 -27.75 11.54 -12.01
C ASP A 234 -27.16 12.30 -10.80
N ALA A 235 -27.89 13.26 -10.22
CA ALA A 235 -27.38 14.05 -9.09
C ALA A 235 -27.30 13.20 -7.82
N ALA A 236 -28.31 12.39 -7.55
CA ALA A 236 -28.29 11.44 -6.43
C ALA A 236 -27.16 10.43 -6.57
N TYR A 237 -26.94 9.87 -7.76
CA TYR A 237 -25.83 8.95 -7.99
C TYR A 237 -24.45 9.61 -7.78
N LYS A 238 -24.26 10.82 -8.32
CA LYS A 238 -23.01 11.58 -8.14
C LYS A 238 -22.70 11.78 -6.65
N GLN A 239 -23.71 12.18 -5.89
CA GLN A 239 -23.54 12.41 -4.44
C GLN A 239 -23.22 11.09 -3.72
N ALA A 240 -23.99 10.04 -3.99
CA ALA A 240 -23.80 8.74 -3.34
C ALA A 240 -22.40 8.14 -3.58
N ILE A 241 -21.87 8.20 -4.80
CA ILE A 241 -20.55 7.66 -5.11
C ILE A 241 -19.40 8.50 -4.53
N ARG A 242 -19.56 9.82 -4.47
CA ARG A 242 -18.63 10.73 -3.78
C ARG A 242 -18.56 10.45 -2.30
N ASP A 243 -19.71 10.35 -1.67
CA ASP A 243 -19.84 10.08 -0.23
C ASP A 243 -19.23 8.73 0.12
N LEU A 244 -19.52 7.69 -0.66
CA LEU A 244 -18.94 6.36 -0.47
C LEU A 244 -17.41 6.40 -0.55
N SER A 245 -16.86 7.00 -1.60
CA SER A 245 -15.41 7.12 -1.79
C SER A 245 -14.72 7.91 -0.66
N ALA A 246 -15.31 9.04 -0.26
CA ALA A 246 -14.78 9.89 0.81
C ALA A 246 -14.79 9.14 2.16
N LYS A 247 -15.90 8.48 2.51
CA LYS A 247 -16.06 7.73 3.75
C LYS A 247 -15.11 6.54 3.86
N ILE A 248 -14.88 5.81 2.76
CA ILE A 248 -13.91 4.70 2.74
C ILE A 248 -12.51 5.23 2.99
N ASN A 249 -12.13 6.33 2.31
CA ASN A 249 -10.81 6.94 2.51
C ASN A 249 -10.62 7.45 3.95
N GLU A 250 -11.63 8.08 4.52
CA GLU A 250 -11.64 8.55 5.92
C GLU A 250 -11.51 7.39 6.89
N ALA A 251 -12.22 6.28 6.67
CA ALA A 251 -12.18 5.11 7.53
C ALA A 251 -10.80 4.44 7.51
N GLY A 252 -10.19 4.27 6.33
CA GLY A 252 -8.85 3.70 6.19
C GLY A 252 -7.77 4.55 6.86
N LEU A 253 -7.80 5.87 6.65
CA LEU A 253 -6.87 6.80 7.30
C LEU A 253 -7.05 6.83 8.83
N SER A 254 -8.30 6.83 9.31
CA SER A 254 -8.63 6.79 10.74
C SER A 254 -8.17 5.48 11.39
N ALA A 255 -8.27 4.35 10.68
CA ALA A 255 -7.76 3.07 11.16
C ALA A 255 -6.23 3.08 11.30
N LEU A 256 -5.54 3.62 10.32
CA LEU A 256 -4.07 3.76 10.37
C LEU A 256 -3.63 4.70 11.50
N LYS A 257 -4.36 5.79 11.73
CA LYS A 257 -4.14 6.69 12.86
C LYS A 257 -4.34 5.98 14.19
N GLY A 258 -5.35 5.13 14.32
CA GLY A 258 -5.58 4.32 15.54
C GLY A 258 -4.40 3.38 15.84
N ALA A 259 -3.81 2.74 14.83
CA ALA A 259 -2.61 1.92 14.99
C ALA A 259 -1.39 2.77 15.41
N LEU A 260 -1.23 3.96 14.83
CA LEU A 260 -0.19 4.92 15.23
C LEU A 260 -0.38 5.40 16.68
N ASP A 261 -1.60 5.72 17.09
CA ASP A 261 -1.93 6.17 18.44
C ASP A 261 -1.62 5.09 19.48
N LEU A 262 -1.86 3.81 19.16
CA LEU A 262 -1.44 2.71 20.03
C LEU A 262 0.08 2.69 20.22
N LEU A 263 0.83 2.85 19.13
CA LEU A 263 2.29 2.87 19.18
C LEU A 263 2.79 4.03 20.02
N LEU A 264 2.28 5.25 19.82
CA LEU A 264 2.65 6.44 20.58
C LEU A 264 2.34 6.29 22.08
N LYS A 265 1.24 5.64 22.46
CA LYS A 265 0.88 5.35 23.86
C LYS A 265 1.84 4.36 24.54
N LYS A 266 2.59 3.57 23.78
CA LYS A 266 3.55 2.60 24.31
C LYS A 266 4.98 3.14 24.41
N LEU A 267 5.21 4.37 23.97
CA LEU A 267 6.48 5.05 24.11
C LEU A 267 6.68 5.50 25.55
N VAL A 268 7.84 5.18 26.10
CA VAL A 268 8.28 5.63 27.43
C VAL A 268 9.71 6.12 27.35
N TRP A 269 10.05 7.09 28.22
CA TRP A 269 11.44 7.48 28.41
C TRP A 269 12.13 6.43 29.28
N ASP A 270 13.28 5.94 28.84
CA ASP A 270 14.11 5.00 29.59
C ASP A 270 15.27 5.77 30.25
N GLU A 271 15.28 5.82 31.56
CA GLU A 271 16.30 6.54 32.33
C GLU A 271 17.69 5.87 32.26
N GLU A 272 17.72 4.55 32.06
CA GLU A 272 18.97 3.80 31.96
C GLU A 272 19.66 4.06 30.61
N ASP A 273 18.89 3.94 29.50
CA ASP A 273 19.41 4.16 28.15
C ASP A 273 19.41 5.64 27.76
N LYS A 274 18.72 6.51 28.53
CA LYS A 274 18.49 7.93 28.22
C LYS A 274 17.91 8.13 26.80
N ARG A 275 16.91 7.32 26.46
CA ARG A 275 16.25 7.29 25.13
C ARG A 275 14.78 6.94 25.26
N HIS A 276 14.03 7.27 24.22
CA HIS A 276 12.68 6.74 24.07
C HIS A 276 12.72 5.28 23.65
N VAL A 277 11.90 4.46 24.31
CA VAL A 277 11.77 3.03 24.05
C VAL A 277 10.31 2.61 24.03
N ILE A 278 10.02 1.50 23.35
CA ILE A 278 8.76 0.78 23.43
C ILE A 278 9.02 -0.44 24.30
N ARG A 279 8.26 -0.58 25.38
CA ARG A 279 8.37 -1.73 26.30
C ARG A 279 7.13 -2.59 26.23
N HIS A 280 7.34 -3.87 26.19
CA HIS A 280 6.31 -4.88 26.40
C HIS A 280 6.64 -5.68 27.66
N THR A 281 5.75 -5.61 28.65
CA THR A 281 5.89 -6.31 29.92
C THR A 281 4.79 -7.34 30.11
N ASN A 282 5.11 -8.47 30.72
CA ASN A 282 4.12 -9.45 31.10
C ASN A 282 3.47 -9.05 32.44
N GLN A 283 2.38 -8.31 32.37
CA GLN A 283 1.66 -7.86 33.58
C GLN A 283 1.00 -9.00 34.36
N LYS A 284 0.79 -10.17 33.75
CA LYS A 284 0.05 -11.28 34.38
C LYS A 284 0.92 -12.22 35.21
N VAL A 285 2.24 -12.27 34.98
CA VAL A 285 3.10 -13.27 35.61
C VAL A 285 4.08 -12.63 36.60
N THR A 286 4.95 -11.71 36.15
CA THR A 286 6.05 -11.21 37.00
C THR A 286 6.35 -9.72 36.81
N GLY A 287 5.72 -9.07 35.86
CA GLY A 287 6.12 -7.72 35.40
C GLY A 287 7.42 -7.70 34.60
N ASP A 288 7.95 -8.89 34.23
CA ASP A 288 9.20 -8.97 33.49
C ASP A 288 9.12 -8.32 32.12
N LEU A 289 10.21 -7.70 31.71
CA LEU A 289 10.36 -7.10 30.41
C LEU A 289 10.45 -8.19 29.34
N LEU A 290 9.43 -8.30 28.47
CA LEU A 290 9.38 -9.26 27.39
C LEU A 290 10.10 -8.77 26.13
N ALA A 291 10.04 -7.47 25.87
CA ALA A 291 10.71 -6.84 24.73
C ALA A 291 10.94 -5.35 24.98
N LYS A 292 12.08 -4.87 24.50
CA LYS A 292 12.46 -3.47 24.50
C LYS A 292 12.90 -3.10 23.08
N ILE A 293 12.35 -2.03 22.54
CA ILE A 293 12.71 -1.48 21.23
C ILE A 293 13.20 -0.06 21.47
N THR A 294 14.49 0.18 21.28
CA THR A 294 15.08 1.50 21.41
C THR A 294 14.90 2.29 20.13
N LEU A 295 14.41 3.53 20.23
CA LEU A 295 14.25 4.40 19.08
C LEU A 295 15.60 4.92 18.61
N VAL A 296 15.79 4.98 17.29
CA VAL A 296 16.98 5.55 16.68
C VAL A 296 16.91 7.08 16.78
N ASP A 297 18.00 7.69 17.22
CA ASP A 297 18.14 9.13 17.32
C ASP A 297 18.44 9.74 15.94
N GLY A 298 17.72 10.78 15.58
CA GLY A 298 17.95 11.52 14.34
C GLY A 298 19.29 12.25 14.36
N LYS A 299 20.02 12.15 13.27
CA LYS A 299 21.39 12.72 13.17
C LYS A 299 21.42 14.25 13.01
N LYS A 300 20.26 14.90 12.85
CA LYS A 300 20.13 16.35 12.67
C LYS A 300 19.34 16.96 13.82
N GLU A 301 19.70 18.17 14.23
CA GLU A 301 19.11 18.90 15.35
C GLU A 301 17.58 19.03 15.36
N HIS A 302 16.90 18.75 14.23
CA HIS A 302 15.45 18.88 14.09
C HIS A 302 14.73 17.55 13.73
N GLU A 303 15.41 16.42 13.80
CA GLU A 303 14.80 15.13 13.41
C GLU A 303 14.21 14.36 14.60
N GLY A 304 14.59 14.68 15.84
CA GLY A 304 14.14 13.97 17.04
C GLY A 304 14.42 12.46 16.96
N TYR A 305 13.55 11.65 17.57
CA TYR A 305 13.65 10.19 17.52
C TYR A 305 12.83 9.62 16.35
N PHE A 306 13.40 8.68 15.60
CA PHE A 306 12.66 7.98 14.58
C PHE A 306 11.71 6.97 15.19
N LEU A 307 10.41 7.11 14.84
CA LEU A 307 9.40 6.14 15.20
C LEU A 307 9.63 4.85 14.40
N PRO A 308 9.66 3.64 15.01
CA PRO A 308 9.94 2.41 14.30
C PRO A 308 8.72 1.93 13.47
N PHE A 309 8.13 2.85 12.70
CA PHE A 309 6.92 2.67 11.90
C PHE A 309 6.87 3.70 10.76
N ARG A 310 6.63 3.25 9.54
CA ARG A 310 6.49 4.11 8.37
C ARG A 310 5.40 3.63 7.42
N PRO A 311 4.28 4.36 7.25
CA PRO A 311 3.33 4.13 6.16
C PRO A 311 3.98 4.42 4.79
N LEU A 312 3.71 3.55 3.83
CA LEU A 312 4.18 3.68 2.44
C LEU A 312 3.01 3.91 1.48
N VAL A 313 2.00 3.04 1.53
CA VAL A 313 0.76 3.19 0.79
C VAL A 313 -0.36 3.32 1.80
N PHE A 314 -1.19 4.32 1.65
CA PHE A 314 -2.36 4.55 2.52
C PHE A 314 -3.37 5.44 1.81
N GLY A 315 -4.62 5.10 2.03
CA GLY A 315 -5.78 5.74 1.42
C GLY A 315 -6.75 4.69 0.87
N GLY A 316 -8.03 4.90 1.11
CA GLY A 316 -9.04 3.88 0.80
C GLY A 316 -8.98 2.69 1.76
N ASP A 317 -9.11 1.50 1.22
CA ASP A 317 -9.15 0.24 1.94
C ASP A 317 -7.80 -0.53 1.93
N ASP A 318 -6.83 -0.02 1.20
CA ASP A 318 -5.50 -0.62 1.06
C ASP A 318 -4.47 0.17 1.88
N VAL A 319 -3.70 -0.54 2.68
CA VAL A 319 -2.59 0.03 3.43
C VAL A 319 -1.35 -0.86 3.35
N THR A 320 -0.21 -0.22 3.16
CA THR A 320 1.10 -0.87 3.31
C THR A 320 1.98 0.00 4.19
N PHE A 321 2.51 -0.60 5.24
CA PHE A 321 3.50 0.04 6.10
C PHE A 321 4.67 -0.87 6.42
N VAL A 322 5.79 -0.27 6.78
CA VAL A 322 6.98 -0.97 7.28
C VAL A 322 7.23 -0.55 8.73
N CYS A 323 7.65 -1.49 9.56
CA CYS A 323 7.98 -1.24 10.97
C CYS A 323 9.09 -2.16 11.44
N ASP A 324 9.54 -1.98 12.69
CA ASP A 324 10.38 -2.96 13.37
C ASP A 324 9.70 -4.33 13.35
N GLY A 325 10.46 -5.40 13.09
CA GLY A 325 9.93 -6.76 12.93
C GLY A 325 9.14 -7.26 14.14
N ARG A 326 9.47 -6.79 15.34
CA ARG A 326 8.79 -7.14 16.61
C ARG A 326 7.38 -6.50 16.73
N LEU A 327 7.10 -5.43 15.98
CA LEU A 327 5.83 -4.69 16.03
C LEU A 327 4.82 -5.13 14.97
N GLY A 328 5.29 -5.80 13.89
CA GLY A 328 4.49 -6.03 12.68
C GLY A 328 3.15 -6.68 12.95
N ILE A 329 3.12 -7.78 13.70
CA ILE A 329 1.88 -8.52 14.01
C ILE A 329 0.95 -7.68 14.89
N SER A 330 1.49 -7.03 15.94
CA SER A 330 0.67 -6.24 16.86
C SER A 330 0.04 -5.02 16.19
N LEU A 331 0.78 -4.33 15.34
CA LEU A 331 0.27 -3.18 14.58
C LEU A 331 -0.72 -3.60 13.51
N ALA A 332 -0.51 -4.75 12.85
CA ALA A 332 -1.49 -5.31 11.92
C ALA A 332 -2.82 -5.65 12.61
N ILE A 333 -2.78 -6.32 13.77
CA ILE A 333 -3.98 -6.61 14.57
C ILE A 333 -4.72 -5.33 14.94
N GLU A 334 -4.00 -4.32 15.41
CA GLU A 334 -4.62 -3.05 15.79
C GLU A 334 -5.23 -2.34 14.58
N TYR A 335 -4.53 -2.28 13.45
CA TYR A 335 -5.06 -1.72 12.22
C TYR A 335 -6.38 -2.40 11.80
N LEU A 336 -6.42 -3.73 11.80
CA LEU A 336 -7.63 -4.50 11.43
C LEU A 336 -8.80 -4.19 12.36
N LYS A 337 -8.58 -4.15 13.68
CA LYS A 337 -9.60 -3.77 14.68
C LYS A 337 -10.09 -2.34 14.48
N GLN A 338 -9.18 -1.42 14.23
CA GLN A 338 -9.53 -0.03 13.98
C GLN A 338 -10.30 0.10 12.66
N PHE A 339 -9.94 -0.63 11.61
CA PHE A 339 -10.66 -0.61 10.34
C PHE A 339 -12.11 -1.05 10.50
N GLU A 340 -12.38 -2.15 11.21
CA GLU A 340 -13.74 -2.58 11.55
C GLU A 340 -14.50 -1.52 12.35
N THR A 341 -13.84 -0.92 13.35
CA THR A 341 -14.44 0.09 14.21
C THR A 341 -14.77 1.37 13.44
N GLN A 342 -13.83 1.88 12.63
CA GLN A 342 -14.00 3.13 11.91
C GLN A 342 -14.99 2.98 10.75
N THR A 343 -14.98 1.86 10.04
CA THR A 343 -16.00 1.59 9.01
C THR A 343 -17.39 1.53 9.61
N LYS A 344 -17.57 0.87 10.74
CA LYS A 344 -18.86 0.86 11.45
C LYS A 344 -19.31 2.28 11.83
N LYS A 345 -18.40 3.09 12.33
CA LYS A 345 -18.69 4.47 12.77
C LYS A 345 -19.03 5.39 11.60
N ILE A 346 -18.25 5.32 10.50
CA ILE A 346 -18.30 6.29 9.39
C ILE A 346 -19.29 5.88 8.30
N LEU A 347 -19.34 4.57 7.97
CA LEU A 347 -20.23 4.05 6.92
C LEU A 347 -21.54 3.46 7.48
N GLY A 348 -21.64 3.24 8.82
CA GLY A 348 -22.80 2.61 9.44
C GLY A 348 -22.79 1.08 9.38
N GLU A 349 -21.85 0.48 8.68
CA GLU A 349 -21.65 -0.96 8.56
C GLU A 349 -20.19 -1.35 8.75
N THR A 350 -19.96 -2.57 9.26
CA THR A 350 -18.60 -3.06 9.53
C THR A 350 -18.02 -3.67 8.25
N PHE A 351 -16.91 -3.13 7.78
CA PHE A 351 -16.06 -3.80 6.80
C PHE A 351 -14.91 -4.47 7.53
N THR A 352 -14.58 -5.67 7.09
CA THR A 352 -13.40 -6.39 7.55
C THR A 352 -12.26 -6.16 6.58
N ALA A 353 -11.04 -6.47 7.01
CA ALA A 353 -9.87 -6.47 6.14
C ALA A 353 -9.04 -7.74 6.39
N CYS A 354 -8.16 -8.07 5.45
CA CYS A 354 -7.17 -9.11 5.66
C CYS A 354 -5.78 -8.52 5.57
N ALA A 355 -4.85 -9.05 6.36
CA ALA A 355 -3.47 -8.59 6.37
C ALA A 355 -2.47 -9.74 6.16
N GLY A 356 -1.39 -9.43 5.44
CA GLY A 356 -0.21 -10.28 5.34
C GLY A 356 1.01 -9.57 5.92
N ILE A 357 1.82 -10.29 6.71
CA ILE A 357 2.96 -9.74 7.40
C ILE A 357 4.20 -10.55 7.05
N ALA A 358 5.12 -9.95 6.30
CA ALA A 358 6.44 -10.51 6.00
C ALA A 358 7.47 -9.95 6.97
N ILE A 359 8.05 -10.79 7.81
CA ILE A 359 9.12 -10.41 8.75
C ILE A 359 10.43 -10.90 8.17
N VAL A 360 11.29 -9.96 7.78
CA VAL A 360 12.51 -10.20 7.01
C VAL A 360 13.69 -9.44 7.60
N LYS A 361 14.91 -9.81 7.26
CA LYS A 361 16.10 -9.01 7.59
C LYS A 361 16.04 -7.65 6.89
N SER A 362 16.56 -6.58 7.52
CA SER A 362 16.49 -5.20 7.01
C SER A 362 17.05 -5.01 5.59
N HIS A 363 18.02 -5.83 5.19
CA HIS A 363 18.61 -5.80 3.84
C HIS A 363 18.05 -6.87 2.88
N TYR A 364 16.94 -7.49 3.25
CA TYR A 364 16.23 -8.41 2.35
C TYR A 364 15.63 -7.62 1.16
N PRO A 365 15.65 -8.17 -0.09
CA PRO A 365 15.10 -7.47 -1.24
C PRO A 365 13.63 -7.06 -1.02
N PHE A 366 13.38 -5.74 -0.99
CA PHE A 366 12.08 -5.19 -0.55
C PHE A 366 10.92 -5.63 -1.45
N ALA A 367 11.13 -5.69 -2.78
CA ALA A 367 10.12 -6.19 -3.70
C ALA A 367 9.66 -7.62 -3.38
N ARG A 368 10.59 -8.48 -2.97
CA ARG A 368 10.26 -9.85 -2.56
C ARG A 368 9.54 -9.89 -1.22
N ALA A 369 9.96 -9.05 -0.27
CA ALA A 369 9.31 -8.95 1.03
C ALA A 369 7.87 -8.45 0.90
N TYR A 370 7.64 -7.45 0.05
CA TYR A 370 6.30 -6.98 -0.26
C TYR A 370 5.45 -8.05 -0.95
N GLY A 371 5.99 -8.71 -1.99
CA GLY A 371 5.27 -9.80 -2.67
C GLY A 371 4.89 -10.93 -1.72
N LEU A 372 5.75 -11.25 -0.73
CA LEU A 372 5.42 -12.20 0.33
C LEU A 372 4.27 -11.70 1.22
N ALA A 373 4.29 -10.42 1.63
CA ALA A 373 3.21 -9.84 2.44
C ALA A 373 1.87 -9.87 1.68
N GLU A 374 1.88 -9.55 0.39
CA GLU A 374 0.70 -9.62 -0.48
C GLU A 374 0.18 -11.06 -0.63
N GLU A 375 1.06 -12.03 -0.87
CA GLU A 375 0.67 -13.44 -0.94
C GLU A 375 0.05 -13.94 0.38
N LEU A 376 0.61 -13.54 1.52
CA LEU A 376 0.08 -13.85 2.84
C LEU A 376 -1.30 -13.21 3.07
N CYS A 377 -1.50 -11.97 2.66
CA CYS A 377 -2.82 -11.31 2.68
C CYS A 377 -3.84 -12.08 1.83
N GLY A 378 -3.44 -12.51 0.63
CA GLY A 378 -4.26 -13.36 -0.24
C GLY A 378 -4.63 -14.70 0.40
N LYS A 379 -3.70 -15.34 1.14
CA LYS A 379 -3.96 -16.58 1.90
C LYS A 379 -4.93 -16.33 3.06
N ALA A 380 -4.77 -15.23 3.80
CA ALA A 380 -5.70 -14.84 4.86
C ALA A 380 -7.13 -14.62 4.31
N LYS A 381 -7.26 -13.95 3.15
CA LYS A 381 -8.55 -13.78 2.45
C LYS A 381 -9.17 -15.11 2.04
N LYS A 382 -8.38 -15.98 1.43
CA LYS A 382 -8.83 -17.31 1.00
C LYS A 382 -9.30 -18.15 2.18
N TYR A 383 -8.53 -18.19 3.26
CA TYR A 383 -8.87 -18.90 4.49
C TYR A 383 -10.17 -18.40 5.11
N ARG A 384 -10.32 -17.06 5.20
CA ARG A 384 -11.54 -16.41 5.69
C ARG A 384 -12.78 -16.88 4.90
N VAL A 385 -12.71 -16.84 3.56
CA VAL A 385 -13.83 -17.23 2.69
C VAL A 385 -14.13 -18.73 2.80
N GLN A 386 -13.11 -19.57 2.78
CA GLN A 386 -13.27 -21.03 2.85
C GLN A 386 -13.88 -21.52 4.17
N ASN A 387 -13.64 -20.80 5.26
CA ASN A 387 -14.14 -21.16 6.59
C ASN A 387 -15.36 -20.34 7.02
N GLY A 388 -15.92 -19.49 6.13
CA GLY A 388 -17.10 -18.68 6.42
C GLY A 388 -16.91 -17.71 7.60
N LEU A 389 -15.70 -17.16 7.78
CA LEU A 389 -15.41 -16.27 8.90
C LEU A 389 -15.92 -14.86 8.59
N ASP A 390 -16.60 -14.25 9.56
CA ASP A 390 -17.17 -12.90 9.45
C ASP A 390 -16.18 -11.78 9.84
N GLY A 391 -15.09 -12.11 10.54
CA GLY A 391 -14.09 -11.16 11.02
C GLY A 391 -12.95 -10.90 10.06
N SER A 392 -12.06 -10.00 10.45
CA SER A 392 -10.77 -9.77 9.81
C SER A 392 -9.80 -10.93 10.07
N CYS A 393 -8.94 -11.23 9.12
CA CYS A 393 -7.95 -12.30 9.24
C CYS A 393 -6.55 -11.76 8.89
N LEU A 394 -5.53 -12.38 9.47
CA LEU A 394 -4.15 -12.09 9.10
C LEU A 394 -3.32 -13.38 8.97
N ASP A 395 -2.27 -13.27 8.18
CA ASP A 395 -1.28 -14.33 8.05
C ASP A 395 0.13 -13.73 8.07
N TRP A 396 1.13 -14.46 8.56
CA TRP A 396 2.50 -13.96 8.68
C TRP A 396 3.54 -15.01 8.38
N HIS A 397 4.74 -14.58 8.02
CA HIS A 397 5.89 -15.46 7.83
C HIS A 397 7.20 -14.80 8.25
N PHE A 398 8.04 -15.57 8.95
CA PHE A 398 9.42 -15.18 9.28
C PHE A 398 10.36 -15.73 8.22
N ALA A 399 10.83 -14.88 7.31
CA ALA A 399 11.79 -15.26 6.29
C ALA A 399 13.21 -15.18 6.86
N LEU A 400 13.63 -16.20 7.61
CA LEU A 400 14.94 -16.28 8.25
C LEU A 400 16.06 -16.59 7.24
N THR A 401 15.74 -17.30 6.17
CA THR A 401 16.63 -17.69 5.08
C THR A 401 16.12 -17.15 3.75
N GLY A 402 16.94 -17.16 2.71
CA GLY A 402 16.50 -16.77 1.37
C GLY A 402 15.32 -17.61 0.91
N LEU A 403 14.20 -16.99 0.60
CA LEU A 403 13.01 -17.68 0.09
C LEU A 403 13.28 -18.20 -1.33
N ALA A 404 13.27 -19.54 -1.46
CA ALA A 404 13.25 -20.21 -2.75
C ALA A 404 11.93 -20.98 -2.87
N GLY A 405 11.08 -20.60 -3.83
CA GLY A 405 9.75 -21.18 -4.04
C GLY A 405 8.61 -20.30 -3.51
N ASP A 406 7.36 -20.74 -3.71
CA ASP A 406 6.19 -20.09 -3.14
C ASP A 406 6.04 -20.38 -1.64
N ILE A 407 5.28 -19.56 -0.95
CA ILE A 407 5.09 -19.68 0.50
C ILE A 407 4.43 -21.00 0.90
N SER A 408 3.61 -21.61 0.05
CA SER A 408 2.96 -22.90 0.35
C SER A 408 3.98 -24.04 0.36
N GLU A 409 4.92 -24.01 -0.57
CA GLU A 409 6.01 -24.99 -0.62
C GLU A 409 6.98 -24.82 0.56
N ILE A 410 7.31 -23.56 0.88
CA ILE A 410 8.15 -23.23 2.04
C ILE A 410 7.50 -23.73 3.33
N ARG A 411 6.20 -23.48 3.52
CA ARG A 411 5.46 -23.95 4.69
C ARG A 411 5.35 -25.45 4.76
N ARG A 412 5.11 -26.11 3.64
CA ARG A 412 5.10 -27.57 3.58
C ARG A 412 6.43 -28.16 4.04
N ARG A 413 7.54 -27.50 3.73
CA ARG A 413 8.89 -27.93 4.13
C ARG A 413 9.23 -27.56 5.57
N GLU A 414 8.87 -26.36 6.02
CA GLU A 414 9.34 -25.80 7.29
C GLU A 414 8.35 -25.95 8.45
N TYR A 415 7.04 -26.03 8.16
CA TYR A 415 5.99 -26.05 9.17
C TYR A 415 5.17 -27.35 9.21
N THR A 416 5.47 -28.33 8.33
CA THR A 416 4.85 -29.64 8.38
C THR A 416 5.85 -30.71 8.78
N THR A 417 5.46 -31.55 9.72
CA THR A 417 6.22 -32.76 10.06
C THR A 417 5.57 -33.97 9.40
N TYR A 418 6.35 -34.81 8.80
CA TYR A 418 5.91 -36.13 8.36
C TYR A 418 6.01 -37.07 9.56
N GLN A 419 4.90 -37.62 10.02
CA GLN A 419 4.95 -38.72 10.96
C GLN A 419 5.20 -40.03 10.20
N ASP A 420 6.13 -40.84 10.69
CA ASP A 420 6.36 -42.19 10.20
C ASP A 420 5.18 -43.07 10.66
N HIS A 421 4.28 -43.36 9.71
CA HIS A 421 3.06 -44.11 9.95
C HIS A 421 3.28 -45.52 10.50
N SER A 422 4.51 -46.05 10.45
CA SER A 422 4.83 -47.38 10.99
C SER A 422 4.77 -47.49 12.51
N LYS A 423 4.64 -46.35 13.23
CA LYS A 423 4.69 -46.27 14.69
C LYS A 423 3.40 -45.81 15.38
N LEU A 424 2.35 -45.44 14.62
CA LEU A 424 1.09 -44.98 15.19
C LEU A 424 0.03 -46.08 15.11
N THR A 425 -0.40 -46.57 16.25
CA THR A 425 -1.44 -47.60 16.41
C THR A 425 -2.86 -47.00 16.60
N ASP A 426 -3.05 -45.73 16.35
CA ASP A 426 -4.33 -45.06 16.60
C ASP A 426 -5.15 -44.95 15.29
N GLU A 427 -6.19 -45.79 15.18
CA GLU A 427 -7.05 -45.93 14.00
C GLU A 427 -7.78 -44.61 13.60
N ASN A 428 -7.72 -43.55 14.41
CA ASN A 428 -8.36 -42.24 14.15
C ASN A 428 -7.43 -41.22 13.50
N TYR A 429 -6.15 -41.53 13.30
CA TYR A 429 -5.21 -40.62 12.64
C TYR A 429 -5.03 -41.00 11.18
N LYS A 430 -5.90 -40.46 10.32
CA LYS A 430 -5.65 -40.45 8.87
C LYS A 430 -4.46 -39.53 8.63
N GLY A 431 -3.34 -40.09 8.23
CA GLY A 431 -2.05 -39.54 7.90
C GLY A 431 -1.99 -38.12 7.31
N GLU A 432 -2.40 -37.17 8.08
CA GLU A 432 -2.37 -35.77 7.70
C GLU A 432 -1.13 -35.10 8.29
N HIS A 433 -0.58 -34.17 7.56
CA HIS A 433 0.56 -33.38 7.97
C HIS A 433 0.22 -32.61 9.23
N LEU A 434 0.97 -32.79 10.31
CA LEU A 434 0.88 -31.92 11.47
C LEU A 434 1.47 -30.55 11.11
N THR A 435 0.63 -29.54 11.04
CA THR A 435 1.10 -28.16 10.90
C THR A 435 1.63 -27.69 12.26
N LEU A 436 2.89 -27.29 12.30
CA LEU A 436 3.51 -26.68 13.50
C LEU A 436 2.99 -25.28 13.78
N ARG A 437 2.11 -24.78 12.93
CA ARG A 437 1.48 -23.48 13.02
C ARG A 437 -0.03 -23.63 12.93
N PRO A 438 -0.79 -23.19 13.93
CA PRO A 438 -2.24 -23.05 13.79
C PRO A 438 -2.50 -22.04 12.66
N LEU A 439 -3.30 -22.44 11.69
CA LEU A 439 -3.72 -21.61 10.56
C LEU A 439 -4.70 -20.54 11.01
#